data_1ecabd64f9f2b71fdd27297bffda251d
#
_entry.id   1ecabd64f9f2b71fdd27297bffda251d
#
_cell.length_a   1.000
_cell.length_b   1.000
_cell.length_c   1.000
_cell.angle_alpha   90.00
_cell.angle_beta   90.00
_cell.angle_gamma   90.00
#
_symmetry.space_group_name_H-M   'P 1'
#
loop_
_entity.id
_entity.type
_entity.pdbx_description
1 polymer ?
#
loop_
_entity_poly.entity_id
_entity_poly.type
_entity_poly.pdbx_seq_one_letter_code
_entity_poly.pdbx_strand_id
1 'polypeptide(L)'
;MNTPPESLKQLQAHFSTAVFSDQRASMAELVIQQGELSAEQRVGIYRNSVHGILWQYLASLYPVCNQLVGGKFFEGFSDLFIDQHPPGTPFLADYGTGFAAFMREHEAFATMRWINQVAELEWARHQAWHSKNQSVSDFSLLATLTEEQQLSTQFQLPDSMQVLHSPYAIHQVWLAHQPEDYAGKIPLEEIQLQQDDHVIVWRSERQLQQIRINEQQWLFLSAIKQNK
;
A
#
# COMPACT_ATOMS: atom_id res chain seq x y z
N MET A 1 -19.00 13.24 -42.41
CA MET A 1 -18.88 11.76 -42.45
C MET A 1 -18.94 11.26 -41.00
N ASN A 2 -20.01 10.55 -40.64
CA ASN A 2 -20.12 9.97 -39.31
C ASN A 2 -19.16 8.79 -39.24
N THR A 3 -18.08 8.92 -38.46
CA THR A 3 -17.24 7.80 -38.09
C THR A 3 -18.12 6.81 -37.30
N PRO A 4 -18.07 5.52 -37.60
CA PRO A 4 -18.86 4.54 -36.87
C PRO A 4 -18.56 4.64 -35.37
N PRO A 5 -19.56 4.47 -34.50
CA PRO A 5 -19.34 4.55 -33.06
C PRO A 5 -18.28 3.53 -32.66
N GLU A 6 -17.23 4.02 -32.05
CA GLU A 6 -16.17 3.20 -31.48
C GLU A 6 -16.75 2.22 -30.45
N SER A 7 -16.23 0.99 -30.39
CA SER A 7 -16.71 0.05 -29.38
C SER A 7 -16.46 0.64 -27.98
N LEU A 8 -17.34 0.40 -27.02
CA LEU A 8 -17.20 0.88 -25.64
C LEU A 8 -15.80 0.57 -25.07
N LYS A 9 -15.26 -0.59 -25.41
CA LYS A 9 -13.92 -1.02 -24.99
C LYS A 9 -12.82 -0.11 -25.54
N GLN A 10 -12.93 0.29 -26.82
CA GLN A 10 -11.96 1.20 -27.47
C GLN A 10 -12.07 2.61 -26.86
N LEU A 11 -13.29 3.10 -26.65
CA LEU A 11 -13.54 4.38 -26.00
C LEU A 11 -12.95 4.43 -24.58
N GLN A 12 -13.15 3.37 -23.79
CA GLN A 12 -12.56 3.25 -22.46
C GLN A 12 -11.03 3.21 -22.50
N ALA A 13 -10.43 2.51 -23.46
CA ALA A 13 -8.98 2.46 -23.64
C ALA A 13 -8.41 3.84 -23.99
N HIS A 14 -9.03 4.57 -24.94
CA HIS A 14 -8.61 5.93 -25.30
C HIS A 14 -8.76 6.89 -24.11
N PHE A 15 -9.85 6.78 -23.37
CA PHE A 15 -10.06 7.60 -22.17
C PHE A 15 -8.99 7.33 -21.12
N SER A 16 -8.69 6.05 -20.83
CA SER A 16 -7.63 5.65 -19.90
C SER A 16 -6.27 6.20 -20.34
N THR A 17 -5.91 6.04 -21.63
CA THR A 17 -4.68 6.60 -22.18
C THR A 17 -4.61 8.12 -22.02
N ALA A 18 -5.69 8.84 -22.29
CA ALA A 18 -5.73 10.30 -22.18
C ALA A 18 -5.64 10.80 -20.72
N VAL A 19 -6.11 10.00 -19.76
CA VAL A 19 -6.05 10.32 -18.32
C VAL A 19 -4.69 10.02 -17.73
N PHE A 20 -4.03 8.92 -18.12
CA PHE A 20 -2.78 8.44 -17.52
C PHE A 20 -1.53 8.62 -18.38
N SER A 21 -1.64 9.29 -19.56
CA SER A 21 -0.49 9.64 -20.38
C SER A 21 -0.64 11.04 -20.96
N ASP A 22 0.42 11.55 -21.60
CA ASP A 22 0.36 12.87 -22.26
C ASP A 22 -0.37 12.87 -23.61
N GLN A 23 -0.97 11.74 -24.03
CA GLN A 23 -1.67 11.60 -25.31
C GLN A 23 -3.13 12.11 -25.25
N ARG A 24 -3.32 13.36 -24.80
CA ARG A 24 -4.66 13.98 -24.64
C ARG A 24 -5.36 14.25 -25.98
N ALA A 25 -4.59 14.47 -27.04
CA ALA A 25 -5.13 14.83 -28.35
C ALA A 25 -6.02 13.73 -28.95
N SER A 26 -5.68 12.45 -28.74
CA SER A 26 -6.47 11.33 -29.27
C SER A 26 -7.88 11.23 -28.68
N MET A 27 -8.06 11.64 -27.43
CA MET A 27 -9.37 11.66 -26.77
C MET A 27 -10.14 12.94 -27.08
N ALA A 28 -9.45 14.07 -27.34
CA ALA A 28 -10.08 15.34 -27.63
C ALA A 28 -11.00 15.27 -28.88
N GLU A 29 -10.67 14.41 -29.85
CA GLU A 29 -11.49 14.17 -31.05
C GLU A 29 -12.82 13.46 -30.73
N LEU A 30 -12.89 12.72 -29.63
CA LEU A 30 -14.07 11.96 -29.21
C LEU A 30 -14.94 12.72 -28.19
N VAL A 31 -14.44 13.81 -27.62
CA VAL A 31 -15.17 14.61 -26.65
C VAL A 31 -16.07 15.63 -27.35
N ILE A 32 -17.36 15.59 -27.05
CA ILE A 32 -18.32 16.56 -27.57
C ILE A 32 -17.97 17.96 -27.05
N GLN A 33 -17.73 18.88 -27.95
CA GLN A 33 -17.58 20.31 -27.61
C GLN A 33 -18.93 20.87 -27.15
N GLN A 34 -19.01 21.28 -25.90
CA GLN A 34 -20.19 21.90 -25.32
C GLN A 34 -19.77 23.00 -24.35
N GLY A 35 -20.16 24.26 -24.61
CA GLY A 35 -19.75 25.41 -23.81
C GLY A 35 -18.39 25.97 -24.22
N GLU A 36 -17.77 26.77 -23.33
CA GLU A 36 -16.54 27.55 -23.60
C GLU A 36 -15.23 26.75 -23.50
N LEU A 37 -15.26 25.54 -22.89
CA LEU A 37 -14.05 24.72 -22.69
C LEU A 37 -13.76 23.89 -23.94
N SER A 38 -12.50 23.89 -24.36
CA SER A 38 -12.03 22.97 -25.40
C SER A 38 -12.10 21.52 -24.95
N ALA A 39 -12.11 20.57 -25.88
CA ALA A 39 -12.08 19.14 -25.59
C ALA A 39 -10.85 18.75 -24.77
N GLU A 40 -9.68 19.29 -25.09
CA GLU A 40 -8.43 19.07 -24.34
C GLU A 40 -8.51 19.60 -22.91
N GLN A 41 -9.09 20.78 -22.70
CA GLN A 41 -9.30 21.34 -21.37
C GLN A 41 -10.21 20.44 -20.51
N ARG A 42 -11.26 19.87 -21.11
CA ARG A 42 -12.17 18.94 -20.43
C ARG A 42 -11.45 17.67 -20.03
N VAL A 43 -10.68 17.05 -20.93
CA VAL A 43 -9.85 15.88 -20.61
C VAL A 43 -8.85 16.21 -19.51
N GLY A 44 -8.26 17.41 -19.54
CA GLY A 44 -7.35 17.89 -18.49
C GLY A 44 -8.01 17.98 -17.11
N ILE A 45 -9.27 18.44 -17.04
CA ILE A 45 -10.03 18.47 -15.77
C ILE A 45 -10.25 17.06 -15.23
N TYR A 46 -10.61 16.09 -16.08
CA TYR A 46 -10.77 14.71 -15.67
C TYR A 46 -9.45 14.11 -15.17
N ARG A 47 -8.34 14.31 -15.91
CA ARG A 47 -7.01 13.89 -15.49
C ARG A 47 -6.68 14.43 -14.09
N ASN A 48 -6.79 15.74 -13.90
CA ASN A 48 -6.49 16.37 -12.61
C ASN A 48 -7.37 15.82 -11.48
N SER A 49 -8.65 15.56 -11.75
CA SER A 49 -9.56 14.97 -10.77
C SER A 49 -9.17 13.53 -10.40
N VAL A 50 -8.87 12.70 -11.40
CA VAL A 50 -8.44 11.31 -11.17
C VAL A 50 -7.12 11.26 -10.42
N HIS A 51 -6.12 12.03 -10.86
CA HIS A 51 -4.84 12.15 -10.17
C HIS A 51 -5.02 12.65 -8.73
N GLY A 52 -5.85 13.67 -8.53
CA GLY A 52 -6.19 14.20 -7.21
C GLY A 52 -6.77 13.14 -6.27
N ILE A 53 -7.69 12.31 -6.76
CA ILE A 53 -8.27 11.20 -5.99
C ILE A 53 -7.20 10.15 -5.66
N LEU A 54 -6.39 9.75 -6.63
CA LEU A 54 -5.41 8.69 -6.47
C LEU A 54 -4.26 9.09 -5.54
N TRP A 55 -3.72 10.31 -5.67
CA TRP A 55 -2.65 10.74 -4.76
C TRP A 55 -3.18 10.94 -3.32
N GLN A 56 -4.40 11.46 -3.15
CA GLN A 56 -5.02 11.54 -1.82
C GLN A 56 -5.25 10.17 -1.22
N TYR A 57 -5.64 9.20 -2.04
CA TYR A 57 -5.75 7.82 -1.59
C TYR A 57 -4.39 7.25 -1.17
N LEU A 58 -3.33 7.43 -1.97
CA LEU A 58 -1.97 7.04 -1.59
C LEU A 58 -1.52 7.73 -0.30
N ALA A 59 -1.82 9.02 -0.12
CA ALA A 59 -1.52 9.73 1.12
C ALA A 59 -2.27 9.17 2.34
N SER A 60 -3.46 8.63 2.14
CA SER A 60 -4.22 7.95 3.19
C SER A 60 -3.70 6.54 3.52
N LEU A 61 -3.08 5.87 2.54
CA LEU A 61 -2.43 4.57 2.74
C LEU A 61 -1.06 4.69 3.40
N TYR A 62 -0.33 5.75 3.07
CA TYR A 62 1.06 5.99 3.47
C TYR A 62 1.20 7.30 4.28
N PRO A 63 0.41 7.48 5.36
CA PRO A 63 0.35 8.75 6.10
C PRO A 63 1.68 9.11 6.77
N VAL A 64 2.43 8.14 7.27
CA VAL A 64 3.74 8.40 7.87
C VAL A 64 4.77 8.74 6.79
N CYS A 65 4.79 8.02 5.68
CA CYS A 65 5.67 8.38 4.55
C CYS A 65 5.37 9.80 4.04
N ASN A 66 4.09 10.16 3.91
CA ASN A 66 3.68 11.52 3.51
C ASN A 66 4.19 12.59 4.50
N GLN A 67 4.12 12.32 5.81
CA GLN A 67 4.68 13.23 6.83
C GLN A 67 6.20 13.34 6.74
N LEU A 68 6.90 12.23 6.53
CA LEU A 68 8.35 12.16 6.48
C LEU A 68 8.95 12.93 5.31
N VAL A 69 8.36 12.84 4.12
CA VAL A 69 8.88 13.52 2.93
C VAL A 69 8.24 14.89 2.69
N GLY A 70 7.13 15.17 3.36
CA GLY A 70 6.33 16.39 3.19
C GLY A 70 5.33 16.31 2.03
N GLY A 71 4.13 16.88 2.25
CA GLY A 71 2.98 16.70 1.36
C GLY A 71 3.23 17.05 -0.11
N LYS A 72 3.97 18.14 -0.41
CA LYS A 72 4.26 18.54 -1.81
C LYS A 72 5.17 17.55 -2.53
N PHE A 73 6.17 17.02 -1.84
CA PHE A 73 7.05 16.01 -2.42
C PHE A 73 6.26 14.70 -2.62
N PHE A 74 5.47 14.30 -1.63
CA PHE A 74 4.66 13.08 -1.71
C PHE A 74 3.65 13.16 -2.86
N GLU A 75 2.97 14.30 -3.05
CA GLU A 75 2.05 14.55 -4.17
C GLU A 75 2.75 14.35 -5.52
N GLY A 76 3.86 15.06 -5.76
CA GLY A 76 4.62 14.96 -7.02
C GLY A 76 5.19 13.55 -7.26
N PHE A 77 5.64 12.87 -6.22
CA PHE A 77 6.12 11.49 -6.31
C PHE A 77 4.96 10.50 -6.59
N SER A 78 3.80 10.75 -5.98
CA SER A 78 2.58 9.97 -6.27
C SER A 78 2.12 10.14 -7.71
N ASP A 79 2.21 11.33 -8.29
CA ASP A 79 1.88 11.55 -9.70
C ASP A 79 2.79 10.75 -10.63
N LEU A 80 4.11 10.68 -10.33
CA LEU A 80 5.02 9.83 -11.09
C LEU A 80 4.64 8.34 -11.01
N PHE A 81 4.24 7.87 -9.82
CA PHE A 81 3.75 6.51 -9.66
C PHE A 81 2.46 6.26 -10.42
N ILE A 82 1.49 7.19 -10.36
CA ILE A 82 0.20 7.09 -11.03
C ILE A 82 0.37 7.01 -12.55
N ASP A 83 1.25 7.82 -13.13
CA ASP A 83 1.53 7.81 -14.57
C ASP A 83 2.15 6.48 -15.04
N GLN A 84 3.01 5.87 -14.22
CA GLN A 84 3.69 4.61 -14.55
C GLN A 84 2.86 3.36 -14.16
N HIS A 85 1.98 3.49 -13.19
CA HIS A 85 1.18 2.41 -12.63
C HIS A 85 -0.30 2.80 -12.54
N PRO A 86 -0.97 3.04 -13.68
CA PRO A 86 -2.39 3.37 -13.67
C PRO A 86 -3.22 2.24 -13.05
N PRO A 87 -4.38 2.55 -12.42
CA PRO A 87 -5.24 1.53 -11.85
C PRO A 87 -5.65 0.47 -12.86
N GLY A 88 -5.34 -0.80 -12.58
CA GLY A 88 -5.71 -1.95 -13.42
C GLY A 88 -7.10 -2.51 -13.10
N THR A 89 -7.67 -2.11 -11.96
CA THR A 89 -8.99 -2.54 -11.49
C THR A 89 -9.80 -1.34 -10.98
N PRO A 90 -11.14 -1.45 -10.92
CA PRO A 90 -11.98 -0.40 -10.34
C PRO A 90 -11.91 -0.36 -8.79
N PHE A 91 -11.19 -1.29 -8.15
CA PHE A 91 -11.11 -1.39 -6.70
C PHE A 91 -9.90 -0.62 -6.18
N LEU A 92 -10.15 0.51 -5.52
CA LEU A 92 -9.09 1.33 -4.92
C LEU A 92 -8.30 0.57 -3.84
N ALA A 93 -8.92 -0.39 -3.16
CA ALA A 93 -8.23 -1.18 -2.12
C ALA A 93 -6.99 -1.94 -2.66
N ASP A 94 -6.94 -2.23 -3.97
CA ASP A 94 -5.81 -2.88 -4.61
C ASP A 94 -4.76 -1.87 -5.11
N TYR A 95 -5.11 -0.58 -5.15
CA TYR A 95 -4.24 0.46 -5.66
C TYR A 95 -3.20 0.86 -4.60
N GLY A 96 -1.96 1.05 -5.02
CA GLY A 96 -0.83 1.31 -4.14
C GLY A 96 0.10 0.10 -3.98
N THR A 97 -0.32 -1.10 -4.45
CA THR A 97 0.59 -2.23 -4.58
C THR A 97 1.84 -1.80 -5.37
N GLY A 98 3.03 -2.07 -4.82
CA GLY A 98 4.29 -1.71 -5.47
C GLY A 98 4.79 -0.29 -5.21
N PHE A 99 4.03 0.59 -4.53
CA PHE A 99 4.48 1.95 -4.22
C PHE A 99 5.77 1.96 -3.39
N ALA A 100 5.88 1.11 -2.37
CA ALA A 100 7.11 0.96 -1.59
C ALA A 100 8.30 0.47 -2.45
N ALA A 101 8.06 -0.46 -3.40
CA ALA A 101 9.08 -0.91 -4.33
C ALA A 101 9.50 0.21 -5.30
N PHE A 102 8.55 0.98 -5.80
CA PHE A 102 8.81 2.16 -6.63
C PHE A 102 9.65 3.21 -5.90
N MET A 103 9.35 3.48 -4.61
CA MET A 103 10.20 4.33 -3.76
C MET A 103 11.63 3.77 -3.64
N ARG A 104 11.78 2.46 -3.43
CA ARG A 104 13.08 1.82 -3.28
C ARG A 104 13.96 1.95 -4.52
N GLU A 105 13.38 1.91 -5.71
CA GLU A 105 14.09 1.97 -6.99
C GLU A 105 14.40 3.39 -7.43
N HIS A 106 13.65 4.37 -6.92
CA HIS A 106 13.81 5.77 -7.33
C HIS A 106 14.98 6.45 -6.63
N GLU A 107 15.78 7.22 -7.40
CA GLU A 107 17.01 7.89 -6.92
C GLU A 107 16.74 8.89 -5.79
N ALA A 108 15.58 9.53 -5.76
CA ALA A 108 15.21 10.47 -4.70
C ALA A 108 15.25 9.84 -3.29
N PHE A 109 15.11 8.52 -3.19
CA PHE A 109 15.17 7.78 -1.93
C PHE A 109 16.50 7.06 -1.70
N ALA A 110 17.51 7.25 -2.55
CA ALA A 110 18.78 6.53 -2.47
C ALA A 110 19.49 6.70 -1.11
N THR A 111 19.39 7.87 -0.49
CA THR A 111 19.98 8.21 0.83
C THR A 111 19.02 7.97 2.00
N MET A 112 17.73 7.72 1.73
CA MET A 112 16.67 7.56 2.75
C MET A 112 15.92 6.25 2.58
N ARG A 113 16.67 5.16 2.38
CA ARG A 113 16.11 3.83 2.11
C ARG A 113 15.17 3.29 3.20
N TRP A 114 15.30 3.80 4.41
CA TRP A 114 14.43 3.47 5.52
C TRP A 114 12.96 3.92 5.30
N ILE A 115 12.73 4.97 4.47
CA ILE A 115 11.36 5.46 4.20
C ILE A 115 10.57 4.43 3.39
N ASN A 116 11.18 3.75 2.41
CA ASN A 116 10.48 2.70 1.69
C ASN A 116 10.14 1.49 2.58
N GLN A 117 10.94 1.24 3.63
CA GLN A 117 10.65 0.20 4.62
C GLN A 117 9.46 0.59 5.52
N VAL A 118 9.32 1.89 5.83
CA VAL A 118 8.11 2.41 6.49
C VAL A 118 6.89 2.25 5.57
N ALA A 119 7.04 2.51 4.27
CA ALA A 119 5.97 2.28 3.30
C ALA A 119 5.57 0.79 3.22
N GLU A 120 6.53 -0.14 3.29
CA GLU A 120 6.24 -1.58 3.37
C GLU A 120 5.42 -1.93 4.62
N LEU A 121 5.71 -1.30 5.76
CA LEU A 121 4.92 -1.46 6.99
C LEU A 121 3.50 -0.90 6.83
N GLU A 122 3.35 0.28 6.26
CA GLU A 122 2.03 0.90 6.03
C GLU A 122 1.19 0.07 5.05
N TRP A 123 1.81 -0.47 4.00
CA TRP A 123 1.15 -1.40 3.08
C TRP A 123 0.73 -2.71 3.77
N ALA A 124 1.59 -3.28 4.61
CA ALA A 124 1.27 -4.47 5.39
C ALA A 124 0.07 -4.25 6.32
N ARG A 125 -0.05 -3.06 6.92
CA ARG A 125 -1.21 -2.64 7.72
C ARG A 125 -2.47 -2.59 6.88
N HIS A 126 -2.39 -2.02 5.68
CA HIS A 126 -3.50 -1.99 4.74
C HIS A 126 -3.95 -3.40 4.33
N GLN A 127 -3.00 -4.27 3.97
CA GLN A 127 -3.29 -5.67 3.63
C GLN A 127 -3.94 -6.42 4.79
N ALA A 128 -3.43 -6.27 6.01
CA ALA A 128 -4.00 -6.88 7.20
C ALA A 128 -5.45 -6.43 7.44
N TRP A 129 -5.73 -5.13 7.21
CA TRP A 129 -7.07 -4.58 7.37
C TRP A 129 -8.07 -5.16 6.36
N HIS A 130 -7.68 -5.27 5.09
CA HIS A 130 -8.54 -5.71 4.01
C HIS A 130 -8.57 -7.23 3.78
N SER A 131 -7.80 -8.00 4.54
CA SER A 131 -7.78 -9.46 4.46
C SER A 131 -9.14 -10.07 4.87
N LYS A 132 -9.38 -11.30 4.43
CA LYS A 132 -10.58 -12.05 4.84
C LYS A 132 -10.58 -12.33 6.34
N ASN A 133 -11.76 -12.35 6.94
CA ASN A 133 -11.91 -12.82 8.32
C ASN A 133 -11.65 -14.32 8.37
N GLN A 134 -10.80 -14.73 9.29
CA GLN A 134 -10.54 -16.13 9.57
C GLN A 134 -10.80 -16.39 11.05
N SER A 135 -11.37 -17.55 11.37
CA SER A 135 -11.54 -17.99 12.75
C SER A 135 -10.17 -18.34 13.35
N VAL A 136 -9.96 -17.97 14.60
CA VAL A 136 -8.79 -18.40 15.36
C VAL A 136 -8.97 -19.88 15.70
N SER A 137 -7.93 -20.68 15.47
CA SER A 137 -7.94 -22.09 15.87
C SER A 137 -7.87 -22.22 17.39
N ASP A 138 -8.57 -23.18 17.94
CA ASP A 138 -8.47 -23.52 19.36
C ASP A 138 -7.21 -24.36 19.58
N PHE A 139 -6.16 -23.74 20.10
CA PHE A 139 -4.91 -24.41 20.39
C PHE A 139 -5.01 -25.43 21.54
N SER A 140 -6.10 -25.43 22.34
CA SER A 140 -6.32 -26.45 23.37
C SER A 140 -6.46 -27.84 22.76
N LEU A 141 -6.91 -27.94 21.51
CA LEU A 141 -7.00 -29.19 20.76
C LEU A 141 -5.63 -29.88 20.58
N LEU A 142 -4.52 -29.13 20.55
CA LEU A 142 -3.18 -29.74 20.46
C LEU A 142 -2.87 -30.68 21.62
N ALA A 143 -3.39 -30.38 22.82
CA ALA A 143 -3.22 -31.21 23.98
C ALA A 143 -3.97 -32.57 23.91
N THR A 144 -4.93 -32.68 23.00
CA THR A 144 -5.74 -33.90 22.79
C THR A 144 -5.17 -34.82 21.70
N LEU A 145 -4.16 -34.34 20.94
CA LEU A 145 -3.53 -35.07 19.86
C LEU A 145 -2.51 -36.09 20.40
N THR A 146 -2.40 -37.23 19.72
CA THR A 146 -1.30 -38.18 19.96
C THR A 146 0.02 -37.58 19.51
N GLU A 147 1.14 -38.12 19.99
CA GLU A 147 2.50 -37.66 19.60
C GLU A 147 2.70 -37.70 18.07
N GLU A 148 2.25 -38.76 17.41
CA GLU A 148 2.29 -38.88 15.94
C GLU A 148 1.47 -37.81 15.24
N GLN A 149 0.28 -37.50 15.75
CA GLN A 149 -0.57 -36.43 15.22
C GLN A 149 0.05 -35.05 15.45
N GLN A 150 0.68 -34.80 16.61
CA GLN A 150 1.38 -33.55 16.90
C GLN A 150 2.54 -33.34 15.93
N LEU A 151 3.33 -34.39 15.66
CA LEU A 151 4.45 -34.31 14.69
C LEU A 151 3.99 -34.04 13.25
N SER A 152 2.79 -34.46 12.90
CA SER A 152 2.20 -34.21 11.56
C SER A 152 1.38 -32.91 11.47
N THR A 153 1.22 -32.19 12.57
CA THR A 153 0.41 -30.95 12.61
C THR A 153 1.09 -29.83 11.82
N GLN A 154 0.35 -29.23 10.92
CA GLN A 154 0.78 -28.06 10.17
C GLN A 154 0.10 -26.79 10.67
N PHE A 155 0.88 -25.73 10.82
CA PHE A 155 0.38 -24.42 11.19
C PHE A 155 0.25 -23.53 9.95
N GLN A 156 -0.79 -22.73 9.93
CA GLN A 156 -1.00 -21.72 8.89
C GLN A 156 -1.23 -20.37 9.57
N LEU A 157 -0.53 -19.34 9.07
CA LEU A 157 -0.79 -17.98 9.52
C LEU A 157 -2.11 -17.47 8.89
N PRO A 158 -2.92 -16.71 9.65
CA PRO A 158 -4.09 -16.06 9.07
C PRO A 158 -3.67 -15.06 7.97
N ASP A 159 -4.51 -14.90 6.95
CA ASP A 159 -4.25 -13.97 5.84
C ASP A 159 -4.07 -12.52 6.31
N SER A 160 -4.66 -12.18 7.48
CA SER A 160 -4.49 -10.88 8.10
C SER A 160 -3.12 -10.66 8.74
N MET A 161 -2.29 -11.71 8.91
CA MET A 161 -0.99 -11.58 9.55
C MET A 161 0.09 -11.30 8.52
N GLN A 162 0.74 -10.17 8.68
CA GLN A 162 1.92 -9.79 7.92
C GLN A 162 3.16 -9.86 8.82
N VAL A 163 4.22 -10.48 8.32
CA VAL A 163 5.49 -10.65 9.02
C VAL A 163 6.55 -9.90 8.23
N LEU A 164 7.21 -8.92 8.86
CA LEU A 164 8.18 -8.03 8.23
C LEU A 164 9.53 -8.09 8.96
N HIS A 165 10.58 -7.82 8.20
CA HIS A 165 11.92 -7.53 8.71
C HIS A 165 12.45 -6.28 8.02
N SER A 166 13.11 -5.43 8.77
CA SER A 166 13.77 -4.24 8.26
C SER A 166 15.10 -4.02 9.03
N PRO A 167 16.19 -3.60 8.35
CA PRO A 167 17.42 -3.18 9.03
C PRO A 167 17.28 -1.81 9.71
N TYR A 168 16.08 -1.25 9.73
CA TYR A 168 15.76 0.05 10.33
C TYR A 168 14.62 -0.08 11.33
N ALA A 169 14.59 0.76 12.35
CA ALA A 169 13.60 0.79 13.42
C ALA A 169 12.22 1.30 12.95
N ILE A 170 11.64 0.65 11.93
CA ILE A 170 10.42 1.11 11.24
C ILE A 170 9.19 1.17 12.16
N HIS A 171 9.09 0.26 13.11
CA HIS A 171 8.01 0.26 14.10
C HIS A 171 8.07 1.52 14.98
N GLN A 172 9.27 1.86 15.47
CA GLN A 172 9.47 3.06 16.28
C GLN A 172 9.22 4.33 15.48
N VAL A 173 9.73 4.40 14.24
CA VAL A 173 9.46 5.53 13.32
C VAL A 173 7.97 5.69 13.12
N TRP A 174 7.25 4.59 12.86
CA TRP A 174 5.80 4.64 12.68
C TRP A 174 5.08 5.12 13.95
N LEU A 175 5.45 4.63 15.13
CA LEU A 175 4.88 5.05 16.42
C LEU A 175 5.10 6.54 16.71
N ALA A 176 6.28 7.06 16.42
CA ALA A 176 6.62 8.46 16.67
C ALA A 176 5.76 9.45 15.85
N HIS A 177 5.23 9.01 14.71
CA HIS A 177 4.37 9.83 13.85
C HIS A 177 2.87 9.66 14.14
N GLN A 178 2.51 8.91 15.18
CA GLN A 178 1.12 8.80 15.59
C GLN A 178 0.67 10.02 16.41
N PRO A 179 -0.65 10.24 16.60
CA PRO A 179 -1.18 11.29 17.48
C PRO A 179 -0.57 11.25 18.88
N GLU A 180 -0.61 12.39 19.60
CA GLU A 180 0.04 12.51 20.92
C GLU A 180 -0.53 11.56 21.99
N ASP A 181 -1.78 11.20 21.86
CA ASP A 181 -2.49 10.29 22.76
C ASP A 181 -2.39 8.81 22.32
N TYR A 182 -1.62 8.53 21.26
CA TYR A 182 -1.48 7.16 20.78
C TYR A 182 -0.65 6.32 21.76
N ALA A 183 -1.20 5.15 22.14
CA ALA A 183 -0.52 4.26 23.07
C ALA A 183 0.81 3.74 22.48
N GLY A 184 1.89 3.95 23.22
CA GLY A 184 3.23 3.55 22.81
C GLY A 184 3.95 4.55 21.88
N LYS A 185 3.40 5.76 21.68
CA LYS A 185 4.13 6.83 21.01
C LYS A 185 5.44 7.12 21.72
N ILE A 186 6.49 7.31 20.94
CA ILE A 186 7.84 7.65 21.43
C ILE A 186 8.31 8.94 20.78
N PRO A 187 9.18 9.72 21.45
CA PRO A 187 9.83 10.88 20.86
C PRO A 187 10.77 10.48 19.70
N LEU A 188 10.81 11.30 18.65
CA LEU A 188 11.70 11.06 17.50
C LEU A 188 13.19 10.99 17.90
N GLU A 189 13.57 11.77 18.91
CA GLU A 189 14.94 11.89 19.40
C GLU A 189 15.45 10.60 20.05
N GLU A 190 14.55 9.72 20.49
CA GLU A 190 14.88 8.44 21.11
C GLU A 190 15.10 7.31 20.11
N ILE A 191 14.82 7.55 18.82
CA ILE A 191 14.87 6.51 17.80
C ILE A 191 16.31 6.30 17.32
N GLN A 192 16.82 5.10 17.52
CA GLN A 192 18.04 4.63 16.87
C GLN A 192 17.64 4.00 15.52
N LEU A 193 17.70 4.81 14.45
CA LEU A 193 17.16 4.43 13.14
C LEU A 193 17.80 3.14 12.57
N GLN A 194 19.13 2.99 12.72
CA GLN A 194 19.87 1.82 12.23
C GLN A 194 19.82 0.67 13.27
N GLN A 195 18.66 0.11 13.43
CA GLN A 195 18.41 -1.02 14.32
C GLN A 195 17.49 -2.02 13.63
N ASP A 196 17.90 -3.28 13.57
CA ASP A 196 17.06 -4.36 13.04
C ASP A 196 15.71 -4.42 13.76
N ASP A 197 14.67 -4.52 12.97
CA ASP A 197 13.29 -4.53 13.41
C ASP A 197 12.54 -5.71 12.78
N HIS A 198 11.95 -6.54 13.63
CA HIS A 198 11.07 -7.62 13.24
C HIS A 198 9.67 -7.27 13.72
N VAL A 199 8.75 -7.10 12.79
CA VAL A 199 7.42 -6.58 13.08
C VAL A 199 6.37 -7.55 12.57
N ILE A 200 5.36 -7.82 13.40
CA ILE A 200 4.13 -8.44 12.93
C ILE A 200 2.98 -7.43 12.99
N VAL A 201 2.17 -7.49 11.95
CA VAL A 201 0.91 -6.75 11.85
C VAL A 201 -0.20 -7.74 11.59
N TRP A 202 -1.28 -7.63 12.33
CA TRP A 202 -2.45 -8.47 12.09
C TRP A 202 -3.74 -7.73 12.45
N ARG A 203 -4.85 -8.24 11.95
CA ARG A 203 -6.16 -7.77 12.37
C ARG A 203 -6.76 -8.76 13.36
N SER A 204 -7.09 -8.28 14.56
CA SER A 204 -7.88 -9.00 15.54
C SER A 204 -9.25 -8.36 15.62
N GLU A 205 -10.29 -9.09 15.25
CA GLU A 205 -11.66 -8.57 15.15
C GLU A 205 -11.75 -7.33 14.25
N ARG A 206 -11.87 -6.14 14.83
CA ARG A 206 -11.98 -4.85 14.13
C ARG A 206 -10.81 -3.89 14.45
N GLN A 207 -9.71 -4.43 14.96
CA GLN A 207 -8.54 -3.63 15.33
C GLN A 207 -7.28 -4.15 14.65
N LEU A 208 -6.49 -3.23 14.10
CA LEU A 208 -5.13 -3.54 13.69
C LEU A 208 -4.22 -3.58 14.91
N GLN A 209 -3.48 -4.66 15.01
CA GLN A 209 -2.43 -4.85 16.00
C GLN A 209 -1.08 -4.79 15.31
N GLN A 210 -0.07 -4.25 15.98
CA GLN A 210 1.29 -4.16 15.48
C GLN A 210 2.24 -4.24 16.67
N ILE A 211 3.17 -5.20 16.63
CA ILE A 211 4.18 -5.34 17.68
C ILE A 211 5.54 -5.71 17.09
N ARG A 212 6.59 -5.37 17.82
CA ARG A 212 7.92 -5.92 17.61
C ARG A 212 8.00 -7.33 18.21
N ILE A 213 8.70 -8.18 17.51
CA ILE A 213 9.04 -9.54 17.96
C ILE A 213 10.56 -9.75 17.92
N ASN A 214 11.05 -10.77 18.61
CA ASN A 214 12.46 -11.11 18.51
C ASN A 214 12.75 -11.93 17.24
N GLU A 215 14.04 -12.08 16.91
CA GLU A 215 14.49 -12.79 15.72
C GLU A 215 14.00 -14.25 15.68
N GLN A 216 14.01 -14.96 16.81
CA GLN A 216 13.56 -16.36 16.87
C GLN A 216 12.08 -16.49 16.55
N GLN A 217 11.26 -15.58 17.07
CA GLN A 217 9.83 -15.53 16.78
C GLN A 217 9.60 -15.21 15.29
N TRP A 218 10.39 -14.27 14.74
CA TRP A 218 10.31 -13.93 13.33
C TRP A 218 10.69 -15.09 12.42
N LEU A 219 11.79 -15.79 12.73
CA LEU A 219 12.22 -17.00 11.99
C LEU A 219 11.12 -18.07 12.01
N PHE A 220 10.53 -18.32 13.17
CA PHE A 220 9.45 -19.30 13.33
C PHE A 220 8.22 -18.92 12.46
N LEU A 221 7.73 -17.69 12.56
CA LEU A 221 6.58 -17.23 11.79
C LEU A 221 6.87 -17.18 10.28
N SER A 222 8.09 -16.81 9.90
CA SER A 222 8.53 -16.81 8.50
C SER A 222 8.57 -18.22 7.91
N ALA A 223 9.02 -19.20 8.68
CA ALA A 223 9.02 -20.61 8.27
C ALA A 223 7.59 -21.13 8.03
N ILE A 224 6.64 -20.78 8.92
CA ILE A 224 5.23 -21.13 8.72
C ILE A 224 4.69 -20.48 7.44
N LYS A 225 5.03 -19.21 7.18
CA LYS A 225 4.56 -18.47 6.00
C LYS A 225 5.08 -19.07 4.68
N GLN A 226 6.29 -19.62 4.66
CA GLN A 226 6.91 -20.23 3.47
C GLN A 226 6.37 -21.61 3.11
N ASN A 227 5.78 -22.32 4.07
CA ASN A 227 5.22 -23.66 3.88
C ASN A 227 3.74 -23.64 3.43
N LYS A 228 3.28 -22.52 2.88
CA LYS A 228 1.93 -22.39 2.29
C LYS A 228 1.83 -23.00 0.89
#